data_cd0466f9ed4dfb1eccbbd6fd99c25bd0
#
_entry.id   cd0466f9ed4dfb1eccbbd6fd99c25bd0
#
_cell.length_a   1.000
_cell.length_b   1.000
_cell.length_c   1.000
_cell.angle_alpha   90.00
_cell.angle_beta   90.00
_cell.angle_gamma   90.00
#
_symmetry.space_group_name_H-M   'P 1'
#
loop_
_entity.id
_entity.type
_entity.pdbx_description
1 polymer ?
#
loop_
_entity_poly.entity_id
_entity_poly.type
_entity_poly.pdbx_seq_one_letter_code
_entity_poly.pdbx_strand_id
1 'polypeptide(L)'
;MLFIKSDELKTGMRLAKPIYNKNGVMLYERNSKLTRQGIVSIQNFGLIGVYILEPAEPVPPMSEDDIEFERFQAMAIFTIRDILDDVAAQKEPKGMYPFANQVIKKYGSLYHKINFVQNLRST
;
A
#
# COMPACT_ATOMS: atom_id res chain seq x y z
N MET A 1 7.47 -7.83 12.09
CA MET A 1 6.40 -7.13 11.37
C MET A 1 5.13 -7.96 11.42
N LEU A 2 4.04 -7.36 11.89
CA LEU A 2 2.75 -8.03 12.05
C LEU A 2 1.68 -7.28 11.30
N PHE A 3 0.78 -7.99 10.62
CA PHE A 3 -0.40 -7.40 10.02
C PHE A 3 -1.50 -7.29 11.08
N ILE A 4 -1.95 -6.07 11.36
CA ILE A 4 -2.97 -5.79 12.37
C ILE A 4 -4.19 -5.22 11.65
N LYS A 5 -5.36 -5.77 11.95
CA LYS A 5 -6.62 -5.26 11.39
C LYS A 5 -6.87 -3.83 11.87
N SER A 6 -7.50 -3.02 11.01
CA SER A 6 -7.70 -1.59 11.29
C SER A 6 -8.53 -1.33 12.55
N ASP A 7 -9.45 -2.23 12.90
CA ASP A 7 -10.26 -2.14 14.12
C ASP A 7 -9.51 -2.57 15.40
N GLU A 8 -8.33 -3.16 15.25
CA GLU A 8 -7.49 -3.61 16.35
C GLU A 8 -6.28 -2.71 16.59
N LEU A 9 -6.14 -1.63 15.82
CA LEU A 9 -5.02 -0.70 15.96
C LEU A 9 -5.10 0.09 17.26
N LYS A 10 -3.92 0.30 17.88
CA LYS A 10 -3.79 1.05 19.13
C LYS A 10 -2.77 2.17 18.97
N THR A 11 -2.97 3.25 19.71
CA THR A 11 -2.02 4.37 19.71
C THR A 11 -0.65 3.91 20.18
N GLY A 12 0.40 4.48 19.59
CA GLY A 12 1.77 4.14 19.91
C GLY A 12 2.36 3.00 19.09
N MET A 13 1.55 2.26 18.34
CA MET A 13 2.05 1.26 17.39
C MET A 13 2.84 1.95 16.28
N ARG A 14 3.95 1.33 15.85
CA ARG A 14 4.81 1.88 14.80
C ARG A 14 4.49 1.22 13.46
N LEU A 15 4.33 2.03 12.42
CA LEU A 15 4.09 1.52 11.07
C LEU A 15 5.34 0.87 10.49
N ALA A 16 5.19 -0.33 9.94
CA ALA A 16 6.28 -1.03 9.24
C ALA A 16 6.40 -0.56 7.79
N LYS A 17 5.32 -0.09 7.20
CA LYS A 17 5.27 0.38 5.81
C LYS A 17 4.59 1.74 5.73
N PRO A 18 4.98 2.58 4.76
CA PRO A 18 4.30 3.86 4.55
C PRO A 18 2.84 3.66 4.16
N ILE A 19 2.02 4.67 4.44
CA ILE A 19 0.61 4.68 4.03
C ILE A 19 0.42 5.79 3.00
N TYR A 20 -0.17 5.43 1.86
CA TYR A 20 -0.43 6.36 0.75
C TYR A 20 -1.92 6.52 0.53
N ASN A 21 -2.33 7.67 0.01
CA ASN A 21 -3.70 7.85 -0.48
C ASN A 21 -3.84 7.32 -1.92
N LYS A 22 -5.03 7.42 -2.48
CA LYS A 22 -5.32 6.94 -3.84
C LYS A 22 -4.52 7.65 -4.93
N ASN A 23 -3.99 8.84 -4.64
CA ASN A 23 -3.17 9.62 -5.58
C ASN A 23 -1.68 9.31 -5.43
N GLY A 24 -1.32 8.40 -4.53
CA GLY A 24 0.06 8.03 -4.28
C GLY A 24 0.82 9.03 -3.41
N VAL A 25 0.11 9.89 -2.70
CA VAL A 25 0.73 10.82 -1.75
C VAL A 25 0.91 10.12 -0.42
N MET A 26 2.13 10.18 0.12
CA MET A 26 2.45 9.58 1.41
C MET A 26 1.78 10.37 2.53
N LEU A 27 0.93 9.70 3.28
CA LEU A 27 0.21 10.29 4.42
C LEU A 27 0.93 10.05 5.74
N TYR A 28 1.51 8.86 5.90
CA TYR A 28 2.26 8.48 7.08
C TYR A 28 3.50 7.71 6.66
N GLU A 29 4.63 8.06 7.25
CA GLU A 29 5.89 7.39 7.00
C GLU A 29 6.00 6.11 7.80
N ARG A 30 6.83 5.17 7.32
CA ARG A 30 7.20 4.01 8.12
C ARG A 30 7.94 4.46 9.38
N ASN A 31 7.83 3.68 10.44
CA ASN A 31 8.34 3.98 11.78
C ASN A 31 7.60 5.12 12.49
N SER A 32 6.56 5.68 11.89
CA SER A 32 5.68 6.64 12.56
C SER A 32 4.86 5.94 13.61
N LYS A 33 4.68 6.57 14.76
CA LYS A 33 3.79 6.08 15.81
C LYS A 33 2.36 6.49 15.48
N LEU A 34 1.44 5.55 15.57
CA LEU A 34 0.03 5.81 15.33
C LEU A 34 -0.56 6.68 16.44
N THR A 35 -1.23 7.74 16.02
CA THR A 35 -2.07 8.55 16.89
C THR A 35 -3.52 8.11 16.74
N ARG A 36 -4.38 8.55 17.65
CA ARG A 36 -5.81 8.29 17.55
C ARG A 36 -6.38 8.80 16.22
N GLN A 37 -5.98 9.99 15.82
CA GLN A 37 -6.40 10.58 14.54
C GLN A 37 -5.90 9.75 13.36
N GLY A 38 -4.67 9.26 13.41
CA GLY A 38 -4.11 8.40 12.38
C GLY A 38 -4.88 7.10 12.23
N ILE A 39 -5.27 6.49 13.33
CA ILE A 39 -6.06 5.25 13.33
C ILE A 39 -7.43 5.50 12.69
N VAL A 40 -8.11 6.59 13.06
CA VAL A 40 -9.40 6.95 12.46
C VAL A 40 -9.25 7.18 10.96
N SER A 41 -8.19 7.86 10.54
CA SER A 41 -7.91 8.09 9.12
C SER A 41 -7.72 6.78 8.35
N ILE A 42 -6.96 5.84 8.92
CA ILE A 42 -6.74 4.52 8.31
C ILE A 42 -8.07 3.78 8.16
N GLN A 43 -8.92 3.80 9.16
CA GLN A 43 -10.24 3.19 9.09
C GLN A 43 -11.11 3.87 8.03
N ASN A 44 -11.07 5.19 7.94
CA ASN A 44 -11.84 5.94 6.95
C ASN A 44 -11.39 5.69 5.52
N PHE A 45 -10.11 5.36 5.30
CA PHE A 45 -9.62 4.97 3.98
C PHE A 45 -10.16 3.59 3.56
N GLY A 46 -10.79 2.86 4.47
CA GLY A 46 -11.31 1.53 4.20
C GLY A 46 -10.22 0.47 4.08
N LEU A 47 -9.06 0.71 4.65
CA LEU A 47 -7.99 -0.31 4.71
C LEU A 47 -8.39 -1.41 5.68
N ILE A 48 -8.16 -2.66 5.27
CA ILE A 48 -8.47 -3.83 6.10
C ILE A 48 -7.55 -3.86 7.32
N GLY A 49 -6.29 -3.49 7.12
CA GLY A 49 -5.30 -3.44 8.18
C GLY A 49 -3.99 -2.86 7.65
N VAL A 50 -3.02 -2.77 8.53
CA VAL A 50 -1.69 -2.26 8.21
C VAL A 50 -0.62 -3.13 8.86
N TYR A 51 0.60 -3.05 8.34
CA TYR A 51 1.73 -3.75 8.92
C TYR A 51 2.36 -2.90 10.02
N ILE A 52 2.56 -3.51 11.16
CA ILE A 52 3.06 -2.87 12.38
C ILE A 52 4.39 -3.50 12.78
N LEU A 53 5.34 -2.68 13.21
CA LEU A 53 6.59 -3.13 13.80
C LEU A 53 6.36 -3.53 15.26
N GLU A 54 6.93 -4.65 15.67
CA GLU A 54 6.95 -5.02 17.09
C GLU A 54 7.78 -4.02 17.90
N PRO A 55 7.58 -3.88 19.23
CA PRO A 55 8.19 -2.80 19.99
C PRO A 55 9.70 -2.66 19.87
N ALA A 56 10.44 -3.76 19.79
CA ALA A 56 11.90 -3.73 19.65
C ALA A 56 12.40 -4.00 18.24
N GLU A 57 11.49 -4.11 17.28
CA GLU A 57 11.84 -4.46 15.90
C GLU A 57 12.47 -3.26 15.19
N PRO A 58 13.64 -3.42 14.53
CA PRO A 58 14.22 -2.34 13.74
C PRO A 58 13.42 -2.12 12.47
N VAL A 59 13.49 -0.89 11.92
CA VAL A 59 12.87 -0.57 10.65
C VAL A 59 13.62 -1.28 9.53
N PRO A 60 12.96 -2.12 8.72
CA PRO A 60 13.63 -2.79 7.61
C PRO A 60 14.12 -1.76 6.57
N PRO A 61 15.30 -1.93 5.99
CA PRO A 61 15.75 -1.04 4.92
C PRO A 61 14.85 -1.21 3.69
N MET A 62 14.59 -0.10 2.99
CA MET A 62 13.84 -0.10 1.73
C MET A 62 14.64 0.67 0.69
N SER A 63 14.80 0.07 -0.48
CA SER A 63 15.37 0.76 -1.64
C SER A 63 14.35 1.73 -2.25
N GLU A 64 14.82 2.60 -3.15
CA GLU A 64 13.91 3.49 -3.89
C GLU A 64 12.91 2.69 -4.72
N ASP A 65 13.33 1.56 -5.30
CA ASP A 65 12.45 0.68 -6.05
C ASP A 65 11.37 0.05 -5.14
N ASP A 66 11.73 -0.32 -3.92
CA ASP A 66 10.77 -0.85 -2.95
C ASP A 66 9.72 0.19 -2.57
N ILE A 67 10.15 1.43 -2.36
CA ILE A 67 9.25 2.55 -2.02
C ILE A 67 8.30 2.81 -3.18
N GLU A 68 8.81 2.87 -4.40
CA GLU A 68 8.00 3.11 -5.59
C GLU A 68 7.01 1.96 -5.83
N PHE A 69 7.44 0.72 -5.60
CA PHE A 69 6.59 -0.46 -5.71
C PHE A 69 5.43 -0.41 -4.70
N GLU A 70 5.72 -0.11 -3.44
CA GLU A 70 4.69 -0.01 -2.40
C GLU A 70 3.70 1.11 -2.70
N ARG A 71 4.19 2.25 -3.15
CA ARG A 71 3.35 3.38 -3.55
C ARG A 71 2.43 3.00 -4.71
N PHE A 72 2.98 2.37 -5.73
CA PHE A 72 2.21 1.94 -6.90
C PHE A 72 1.16 0.89 -6.50
N GLN A 73 1.52 -0.05 -5.66
CA GLN A 73 0.62 -1.08 -5.17
C GLN A 73 -0.56 -0.48 -4.40
N ALA A 74 -0.32 0.53 -3.57
CA ALA A 74 -1.37 1.23 -2.85
C ALA A 74 -2.33 1.93 -3.83
N MET A 75 -1.81 2.61 -4.84
CA MET A 75 -2.64 3.25 -5.87
C MET A 75 -3.46 2.22 -6.64
N ALA A 76 -2.87 1.08 -6.96
CA ALA A 76 -3.54 0.00 -7.68
C ALA A 76 -4.72 -0.56 -6.88
N ILE A 77 -4.55 -0.74 -5.58
CA ILE A 77 -5.63 -1.24 -4.71
C ILE A 77 -6.83 -0.27 -4.71
N PHE A 78 -6.58 1.03 -4.59
CA PHE A 78 -7.65 2.03 -4.64
C PHE A 78 -8.34 2.04 -6.01
N THR A 79 -7.58 1.94 -7.09
CA THR A 79 -8.14 1.92 -8.45
C THR A 79 -9.01 0.68 -8.68
N ILE A 80 -8.55 -0.48 -8.25
CA ILE A 80 -9.32 -1.72 -8.36
C ILE A 80 -10.62 -1.61 -7.56
N ARG A 81 -10.55 -1.04 -6.35
CA ARG A 81 -11.72 -0.82 -5.51
C ARG A 81 -12.74 0.10 -6.19
N ASP A 82 -12.29 1.18 -6.81
CA ASP A 82 -13.15 2.10 -7.55
C ASP A 82 -13.82 1.40 -8.74
N ILE A 83 -13.08 0.56 -9.47
CA ILE A 83 -13.64 -0.24 -10.57
C ILE A 83 -14.73 -1.18 -10.05
N LEU A 84 -14.47 -1.88 -8.95
CA LEU A 84 -15.45 -2.79 -8.36
C LEU A 84 -16.70 -2.05 -7.90
N ASP A 85 -16.55 -0.87 -7.32
CA ASP A 85 -17.67 -0.04 -6.90
C ASP A 85 -18.51 0.41 -8.11
N ASP A 86 -17.87 0.79 -9.21
CA ASP A 86 -18.56 1.15 -10.45
C ASP A 86 -19.33 -0.03 -11.03
N VAL A 87 -18.74 -1.22 -11.01
CA VAL A 87 -19.42 -2.45 -11.47
C VAL A 87 -20.61 -2.76 -10.57
N ALA A 88 -20.45 -2.66 -9.25
CA ALA A 88 -21.52 -2.91 -8.31
C ALA A 88 -22.68 -1.92 -8.48
N ALA A 89 -22.38 -0.70 -8.89
CA ALA A 89 -23.39 0.33 -9.19
C ALA A 89 -23.96 0.22 -10.62
N GLN A 90 -23.56 -0.80 -11.37
CA GLN A 90 -23.91 -1.03 -12.78
C GLN A 90 -23.47 0.12 -13.69
N LYS A 91 -22.35 0.75 -13.34
CA LYS A 91 -21.70 1.78 -14.15
C LYS A 91 -20.55 1.17 -14.94
N GLU A 92 -20.23 1.79 -16.07
CA GLU A 92 -19.05 1.40 -16.84
C GLU A 92 -17.78 1.72 -16.06
N PRO A 93 -16.82 0.76 -15.91
CA PRO A 93 -15.58 1.02 -15.19
C PRO A 93 -14.73 2.07 -15.89
N LYS A 94 -14.56 3.24 -15.26
CA LYS A 94 -13.85 4.37 -15.84
C LYS A 94 -12.34 4.31 -15.68
N GLY A 95 -11.85 3.52 -14.72
CA GLY A 95 -10.44 3.44 -14.39
C GLY A 95 -9.67 2.31 -15.07
N MET A 96 -10.35 1.47 -15.86
CA MET A 96 -9.75 0.24 -16.39
C MET A 96 -8.61 0.51 -17.38
N TYR A 97 -8.85 1.31 -18.41
CA TYR A 97 -7.84 1.58 -19.42
C TYR A 97 -6.70 2.48 -18.92
N PRO A 98 -6.96 3.58 -18.21
CA PRO A 98 -5.89 4.37 -17.60
C PRO A 98 -5.04 3.55 -16.63
N PHE A 99 -5.64 2.65 -15.87
CA PHE A 99 -4.92 1.78 -14.94
C PHE A 99 -3.99 0.83 -15.70
N ALA A 100 -4.48 0.17 -16.74
CA ALA A 100 -3.67 -0.74 -17.55
C ALA A 100 -2.46 -0.02 -18.17
N ASN A 101 -2.65 1.19 -18.67
CA ASN A 101 -1.56 2.00 -19.22
C ASN A 101 -0.54 2.38 -18.14
N GLN A 102 -0.97 2.70 -16.93
CA GLN A 102 -0.07 2.95 -15.80
C GLN A 102 0.77 1.72 -15.46
N VAL A 103 0.14 0.55 -15.45
CA VAL A 103 0.85 -0.71 -15.18
C VAL A 103 1.95 -0.92 -16.22
N ILE A 104 1.65 -0.74 -17.50
CA ILE A 104 2.62 -0.93 -18.58
C ILE A 104 3.76 0.09 -18.47
N LYS A 105 3.44 1.37 -18.25
CA LYS A 105 4.45 2.44 -18.25
C LYS A 105 5.33 2.45 -17.03
N LYS A 106 4.73 2.31 -15.83
CA LYS A 106 5.46 2.48 -14.56
C LYS A 106 5.90 1.17 -13.95
N TYR A 107 5.17 0.10 -14.20
CA TYR A 107 5.38 -1.18 -13.54
C TYR A 107 6.27 -2.12 -14.35
N GLY A 108 6.39 -1.90 -15.66
CA GLY A 108 7.14 -2.82 -16.53
C GLY A 108 8.59 -3.00 -16.09
N SER A 109 9.33 -1.91 -15.89
CA SER A 109 10.74 -1.98 -15.47
C SER A 109 10.88 -2.46 -14.03
N LEU A 110 10.02 -1.98 -13.11
CA LEU A 110 10.02 -2.42 -11.72
C LEU A 110 9.65 -3.89 -11.60
N TYR A 111 8.69 -4.34 -12.39
CA TYR A 111 8.28 -5.74 -12.43
C TYR A 111 9.43 -6.65 -12.80
N HIS A 112 10.22 -6.30 -13.81
CA HIS A 112 11.39 -7.08 -14.19
C HIS A 112 12.42 -7.14 -13.07
N LYS A 113 12.71 -6.03 -12.41
CA LYS A 113 13.65 -5.99 -11.28
C LYS A 113 13.18 -6.86 -10.12
N ILE A 114 11.91 -6.77 -9.78
CA ILE A 114 11.33 -7.53 -8.68
C ILE A 114 11.31 -9.02 -8.98
N ASN A 115 10.92 -9.41 -10.19
CA ASN A 115 10.96 -10.81 -10.61
C ASN A 115 12.38 -11.37 -10.57
N PHE A 116 13.35 -10.60 -11.00
CA PHE A 116 14.75 -11.01 -10.93
C PHE A 116 15.19 -11.27 -9.49
N VAL A 117 14.86 -10.37 -8.57
CA VAL A 117 15.19 -10.51 -7.16
C VAL A 117 14.46 -11.71 -6.54
N GLN A 118 13.19 -11.90 -6.86
CA GLN A 118 12.42 -13.04 -6.36
C GLN A 118 12.98 -14.37 -6.87
N ASN A 119 13.37 -14.43 -8.12
CA ASN A 119 13.99 -15.63 -8.69
C ASN A 119 15.32 -15.95 -8.00
N LEU A 120 16.11 -14.96 -7.64
CA LEU A 120 17.32 -15.15 -6.86
C LEU A 120 17.04 -15.66 -5.45
N ARG A 121 15.95 -15.22 -4.83
CA ARG A 121 15.57 -15.65 -3.49
C ARG A 121 14.95 -17.03 -3.46
N SER A 122 14.32 -17.47 -4.53
CA SER A 122 13.67 -18.78 -4.58
C SER A 122 14.65 -19.92 -4.84
N THR A 123 15.87 -19.61 -5.18
CA THR A 123 16.93 -20.62 -5.33
C THR A 123 17.78 -20.72 -4.09
#